data_2221d76f28d3e8b3cc883d242885eb0c
#
_entry.id   2221d76f28d3e8b3cc883d242885eb0c
#
_cell.length_a   1.000
_cell.length_b   1.000
_cell.length_c   1.000
_cell.angle_alpha   90.00
_cell.angle_beta   90.00
_cell.angle_gamma   90.00
#
_symmetry.space_group_name_H-M   'P 1'
#
loop_
_entity.id
_entity.type
_entity.pdbx_description
1 polymer ?
#
loop_
_entity_poly.entity_id
_entity_poly.type
_entity_poly.pdbx_seq_one_letter_code
_entity_poly.pdbx_strand_id
1 'polypeptide(L)'
;MYLFFLLAGFLITGCATVSTDKNALSKSDISLKNLCEASRINWNWDSVAQVITLHINGRQAKGLVGSDVVLLDQEKIVLSRPIRFERSTILVPADFKEKVIDRYRSKTIEPVPTFGYKKVREILIDAGHGGKDPGALSKRGVKEKNVVLDIAIRVKNTLQQHGFKVKMTRQSDVFLTLQERTKLASYGKTDLFVSIHANANPSRAVQGLEVYFAPDLSEEDKREDPRQENLKLMIKGLDMKKTDSTLEKILADMLYTQKQNQSSALARQLLMGVSSYAKVKNRGVKEARFFVLRNTLIPAVLIETGYLTNTKEERLLTTKAYRQKLAHGIAHSILNYTGF
;
A
#
# COMPACT_ATOMS: atom_id res chain seq x y z
N MET A 1 -52.59 34.29 72.48
CA MET A 1 -51.76 35.25 71.80
C MET A 1 -50.54 34.53 71.26
N TYR A 2 -50.68 33.87 70.13
CA TYR A 2 -49.59 33.43 69.23
C TYR A 2 -50.23 32.97 67.93
N LEU A 3 -49.88 33.68 66.84
CA LEU A 3 -50.41 33.52 65.52
C LEU A 3 -49.61 32.40 64.81
N PHE A 4 -50.25 31.34 64.38
CA PHE A 4 -49.66 30.31 63.52
C PHE A 4 -50.01 30.59 62.06
N PHE A 5 -49.00 30.94 61.24
CA PHE A 5 -49.15 30.98 59.79
C PHE A 5 -48.86 29.55 59.23
N LEU A 6 -49.82 28.96 58.58
CA LEU A 6 -49.70 27.75 57.80
C LEU A 6 -49.30 28.15 56.38
N LEU A 7 -48.10 27.78 55.98
CA LEU A 7 -47.65 27.83 54.59
C LEU A 7 -47.95 26.49 53.91
N ALA A 8 -48.90 26.45 52.99
CA ALA A 8 -49.17 25.31 52.14
C ALA A 8 -48.17 25.25 50.97
N GLY A 9 -47.24 24.30 51.01
CA GLY A 9 -46.34 24.03 49.91
C GLY A 9 -47.02 23.19 48.84
N PHE A 10 -47.19 23.72 47.64
CA PHE A 10 -47.59 22.98 46.46
C PHE A 10 -46.40 22.23 45.87
N LEU A 11 -46.38 20.90 46.01
CA LEU A 11 -45.45 20.05 45.29
C LEU A 11 -46.05 19.75 43.91
N ILE A 12 -45.51 20.41 42.86
CA ILE A 12 -45.80 20.06 41.48
C ILE A 12 -44.82 18.95 41.09
N THR A 13 -45.24 17.70 41.09
CA THR A 13 -44.54 16.57 40.50
C THR A 13 -44.75 16.62 38.97
N GLY A 14 -43.89 17.30 38.28
CA GLY A 14 -43.77 17.22 36.82
C GLY A 14 -43.15 15.91 36.41
N CYS A 15 -43.95 14.91 36.06
CA CYS A 15 -43.49 13.71 35.38
C CYS A 15 -43.14 14.07 33.96
N ALA A 16 -41.83 14.32 33.69
CA ALA A 16 -41.36 14.44 32.34
C ALA A 16 -41.33 13.04 31.70
N THR A 17 -42.36 12.75 30.93
CA THR A 17 -42.35 11.60 30.03
C THR A 17 -41.31 11.84 28.96
N VAL A 18 -40.16 11.17 29.11
CA VAL A 18 -39.17 11.07 28.00
C VAL A 18 -39.81 10.20 26.94
N SER A 19 -40.41 10.83 25.96
CA SER A 19 -40.86 10.19 24.73
C SER A 19 -39.61 9.70 23.98
N THR A 20 -39.31 8.42 24.12
CA THR A 20 -38.35 7.74 23.25
C THR A 20 -39.02 7.53 21.90
N ASP A 21 -38.95 8.56 21.07
CA ASP A 21 -39.40 8.46 19.68
C ASP A 21 -38.34 7.66 18.90
N LYS A 22 -38.47 6.33 18.94
CA LYS A 22 -37.57 5.37 18.26
C LYS A 22 -37.77 5.31 16.75
N ASN A 23 -38.53 6.19 16.13
CA ASN A 23 -38.94 6.10 14.73
C ASN A 23 -38.69 7.33 13.87
N ALA A 24 -37.94 8.32 14.32
CA ALA A 24 -37.53 9.42 13.46
C ALA A 24 -36.26 9.03 12.68
N LEU A 25 -36.42 8.36 11.54
CA LEU A 25 -35.44 8.48 10.46
C LEU A 25 -35.34 9.98 10.17
N SER A 26 -34.26 10.61 10.67
CA SER A 26 -34.03 12.03 10.42
C SER A 26 -34.11 12.26 8.90
N LYS A 27 -35.04 13.13 8.45
CA LYS A 27 -35.29 13.49 7.04
C LYS A 27 -34.04 13.97 6.27
N SER A 28 -32.90 13.95 6.89
CA SER A 28 -31.60 14.44 6.39
C SER A 28 -30.54 13.37 6.11
N ASP A 29 -30.81 12.08 6.36
CA ASP A 29 -29.85 11.00 6.07
C ASP A 29 -30.21 10.32 4.75
N ILE A 30 -29.16 9.96 3.99
CA ILE A 30 -29.29 9.43 2.64
C ILE A 30 -28.70 8.02 2.62
N SER A 31 -29.36 7.08 1.92
CA SER A 31 -28.78 5.78 1.65
C SER A 31 -27.50 5.93 0.81
N LEU A 32 -26.37 5.42 1.31
CA LEU A 32 -25.12 5.45 0.58
C LEU A 32 -25.24 4.74 -0.78
N LYS A 33 -25.94 3.60 -0.80
CA LYS A 33 -26.20 2.84 -2.04
C LYS A 33 -26.87 3.74 -3.09
N ASN A 34 -28.00 4.34 -2.73
CA ASN A 34 -28.76 5.20 -3.65
C ASN A 34 -27.93 6.41 -4.11
N LEU A 35 -27.15 6.99 -3.19
CA LEU A 35 -26.27 8.11 -3.49
C LEU A 35 -25.14 7.73 -4.47
N CYS A 36 -24.53 6.57 -4.28
CA CYS A 36 -23.48 6.08 -5.17
C CYS A 36 -24.04 5.67 -6.55
N GLU A 37 -25.21 5.05 -6.61
CA GLU A 37 -25.90 4.73 -7.86
C GLU A 37 -26.25 6.00 -8.66
N ALA A 38 -26.90 6.97 -8.01
CA ALA A 38 -27.22 8.28 -8.63
C ALA A 38 -25.98 9.03 -9.08
N SER A 39 -24.87 8.83 -8.42
CA SER A 39 -23.60 9.47 -8.70
C SER A 39 -22.68 8.64 -9.60
N ARG A 40 -23.07 7.44 -10.04
CA ARG A 40 -22.27 6.50 -10.81
C ARG A 40 -20.90 6.23 -10.19
N ILE A 41 -20.87 5.99 -8.87
CA ILE A 41 -19.67 5.74 -8.07
C ILE A 41 -19.63 4.28 -7.67
N ASN A 42 -18.51 3.62 -7.93
CA ASN A 42 -18.25 2.29 -7.40
C ASN A 42 -17.88 2.38 -5.92
N TRP A 43 -18.47 1.52 -5.11
CA TRP A 43 -18.18 1.46 -3.70
C TRP A 43 -18.21 0.02 -3.20
N ASN A 44 -17.54 -0.24 -2.08
CA ASN A 44 -17.63 -1.52 -1.38
C ASN A 44 -17.80 -1.29 0.12
N TRP A 45 -18.30 -2.32 0.79
CA TRP A 45 -18.52 -2.39 2.21
C TRP A 45 -17.77 -3.57 2.81
N ASP A 46 -16.85 -3.31 3.73
CA ASP A 46 -16.22 -4.32 4.58
C ASP A 46 -17.03 -4.41 5.90
N SER A 47 -17.82 -5.47 6.05
CA SER A 47 -18.67 -5.67 7.21
C SER A 47 -17.90 -6.05 8.47
N VAL A 48 -16.67 -6.56 8.35
CA VAL A 48 -15.82 -6.93 9.50
C VAL A 48 -15.11 -5.69 10.03
N ALA A 49 -14.45 -4.95 9.14
CA ALA A 49 -13.78 -3.71 9.50
C ALA A 49 -14.73 -2.52 9.71
N GLN A 50 -16.03 -2.68 9.37
CA GLN A 50 -17.04 -1.60 9.39
C GLN A 50 -16.62 -0.38 8.54
N VAL A 51 -15.93 -0.61 7.41
CA VAL A 51 -15.37 0.44 6.53
C VAL A 51 -16.09 0.45 5.19
N ILE A 52 -16.56 1.63 4.80
CA ILE A 52 -16.99 1.92 3.42
C ILE A 52 -15.80 2.45 2.63
N THR A 53 -15.67 2.02 1.38
CA THR A 53 -14.68 2.56 0.44
C THR A 53 -15.39 2.96 -0.85
N LEU A 54 -15.26 4.23 -1.24
CA LEU A 54 -15.77 4.76 -2.50
C LEU A 54 -14.60 4.97 -3.47
N HIS A 55 -14.82 4.63 -4.74
CA HIS A 55 -13.86 4.84 -5.82
C HIS A 55 -14.37 5.96 -6.73
N ILE A 56 -13.77 7.15 -6.61
CA ILE A 56 -14.21 8.36 -7.30
C ILE A 56 -13.06 8.87 -8.17
N ASN A 57 -13.21 8.82 -9.50
CA ASN A 57 -12.19 9.32 -10.46
C ASN A 57 -10.76 8.80 -10.18
N GLY A 58 -10.63 7.49 -9.88
CA GLY A 58 -9.33 6.86 -9.61
C GLY A 58 -8.78 7.06 -8.19
N ARG A 59 -9.51 7.76 -7.33
CA ARG A 59 -9.16 8.03 -5.92
C ARG A 59 -10.06 7.27 -4.96
N GLN A 60 -9.67 7.17 -3.68
CA GLN A 60 -10.44 6.46 -2.67
C GLN A 60 -10.90 7.39 -1.54
N ALA A 61 -12.18 7.28 -1.19
CA ALA A 61 -12.70 7.83 0.04
C ALA A 61 -13.04 6.67 1.00
N LYS A 62 -12.55 6.72 2.24
CA LYS A 62 -12.82 5.71 3.26
C LYS A 62 -13.52 6.32 4.45
N GLY A 63 -14.64 5.72 4.86
CA GLY A 63 -15.39 6.11 6.05
C GLY A 63 -15.62 4.91 6.96
N LEU A 64 -15.53 5.12 8.28
CA LEU A 64 -15.85 4.12 9.28
C LEU A 64 -17.29 4.32 9.74
N VAL A 65 -18.09 3.26 9.80
CA VAL A 65 -19.41 3.31 10.42
C VAL A 65 -19.27 3.64 11.91
N GLY A 66 -20.10 4.56 12.39
CA GLY A 66 -19.98 5.12 13.74
C GLY A 66 -19.10 6.37 13.82
N SER A 67 -18.37 6.73 12.74
CA SER A 67 -17.54 7.93 12.68
C SER A 67 -18.14 9.01 11.77
N ASP A 68 -17.94 10.26 12.14
CA ASP A 68 -18.21 11.44 11.32
C ASP A 68 -17.03 11.83 10.42
N VAL A 69 -15.95 11.03 10.43
CA VAL A 69 -14.75 11.29 9.66
C VAL A 69 -14.70 10.40 8.42
N VAL A 70 -14.46 11.02 7.27
CA VAL A 70 -14.11 10.36 6.02
C VAL A 70 -12.70 10.76 5.63
N LEU A 71 -11.88 9.78 5.33
CA LEU A 71 -10.55 9.98 4.76
C LEU A 71 -10.66 9.96 3.24
N LEU A 72 -10.33 11.07 2.63
CA LEU A 72 -10.34 11.27 1.22
C LEU A 72 -8.89 11.27 0.72
N ASP A 73 -8.41 10.12 0.22
CA ASP A 73 -7.00 9.77 0.11
C ASP A 73 -6.32 9.89 1.49
N GLN A 74 -5.84 11.07 1.85
CA GLN A 74 -5.24 11.36 3.17
C GLN A 74 -5.84 12.62 3.82
N GLU A 75 -6.75 13.30 3.13
CA GLU A 75 -7.43 14.49 3.66
C GLU A 75 -8.56 14.06 4.60
N LYS A 76 -8.55 14.57 5.83
CA LYS A 76 -9.62 14.35 6.81
C LYS A 76 -10.81 15.28 6.50
N ILE A 77 -11.96 14.67 6.21
CA ILE A 77 -13.22 15.38 6.04
C ILE A 77 -14.11 15.07 7.24
N VAL A 78 -14.64 16.11 7.87
CA VAL A 78 -15.57 15.96 8.99
C VAL A 78 -16.99 16.21 8.47
N LEU A 79 -17.84 15.22 8.66
CA LEU A 79 -19.26 15.25 8.35
C LEU A 79 -20.05 15.90 9.49
N SER A 80 -21.27 16.32 9.21
CA SER A 80 -22.16 16.88 10.22
C SER A 80 -22.63 15.88 11.27
N ARG A 81 -22.61 14.59 10.93
CA ARG A 81 -23.01 13.45 11.79
C ARG A 81 -22.28 12.18 11.39
N PRO A 82 -22.20 11.16 12.30
CA PRO A 82 -21.58 9.89 11.99
C PRO A 82 -22.32 9.12 10.87
N ILE A 83 -21.54 8.35 10.10
CA ILE A 83 -22.06 7.32 9.19
C ILE A 83 -22.71 6.22 10.05
N ARG A 84 -23.91 5.76 9.66
CA ARG A 84 -24.66 4.77 10.42
C ARG A 84 -24.98 3.55 9.59
N PHE A 85 -25.11 2.41 10.27
CA PHE A 85 -25.64 1.18 9.67
C PHE A 85 -26.93 0.82 10.37
N GLU A 86 -28.04 0.94 9.66
CA GLU A 86 -29.38 0.69 10.20
C GLU A 86 -30.21 -0.10 9.19
N ARG A 87 -30.95 -1.11 9.67
CA ARG A 87 -31.84 -1.94 8.84
C ARG A 87 -31.17 -2.44 7.56
N SER A 88 -29.93 -2.97 7.69
CA SER A 88 -29.13 -3.48 6.57
C SER A 88 -28.76 -2.42 5.51
N THR A 89 -28.80 -1.14 5.86
CA THR A 89 -28.49 -0.02 4.98
C THR A 89 -27.48 0.90 5.63
N ILE A 90 -26.49 1.33 4.86
CA ILE A 90 -25.54 2.36 5.29
C ILE A 90 -26.16 3.72 4.99
N LEU A 91 -26.28 4.53 6.03
CA LEU A 91 -26.82 5.88 6.00
C LEU A 91 -25.69 6.90 6.18
N VAL A 92 -25.66 7.91 5.35
CA VAL A 92 -24.73 9.02 5.42
C VAL A 92 -25.47 10.34 5.58
N PRO A 93 -24.92 11.33 6.30
CA PRO A 93 -25.57 12.61 6.47
C PRO A 93 -25.65 13.38 5.13
N ALA A 94 -26.57 14.36 5.04
CA ALA A 94 -26.86 15.08 3.80
C ALA A 94 -25.65 15.80 3.19
N ASP A 95 -24.72 16.27 4.04
CA ASP A 95 -23.47 16.93 3.62
C ASP A 95 -22.40 15.98 3.05
N PHE A 96 -22.63 14.67 3.13
CA PHE A 96 -21.72 13.67 2.56
C PHE A 96 -21.55 13.85 1.05
N LYS A 97 -22.66 14.12 0.33
CA LYS A 97 -22.60 14.34 -1.12
C LYS A 97 -21.72 15.53 -1.46
N GLU A 98 -21.96 16.67 -0.86
CA GLU A 98 -21.20 17.90 -1.12
C GLU A 98 -19.73 17.77 -0.70
N LYS A 99 -19.51 17.34 0.54
CA LYS A 99 -18.17 17.28 1.14
C LYS A 99 -17.29 16.16 0.59
N VAL A 100 -17.88 15.02 0.20
CA VAL A 100 -17.11 13.86 -0.27
C VAL A 100 -17.23 13.66 -1.77
N ILE A 101 -18.41 13.70 -2.36
CA ILE A 101 -18.62 13.36 -3.78
C ILE A 101 -18.41 14.57 -4.69
N ASP A 102 -19.11 15.69 -4.44
CA ASP A 102 -19.10 16.85 -5.32
C ASP A 102 -17.77 17.62 -5.22
N ARG A 103 -17.15 17.62 -4.05
CA ARG A 103 -15.80 18.15 -3.84
C ARG A 103 -14.76 17.52 -4.78
N TYR A 104 -14.98 16.25 -5.19
CA TYR A 104 -14.14 15.57 -6.17
C TYR A 104 -14.47 15.89 -7.62
N ARG A 105 -15.72 16.29 -7.89
CA ARG A 105 -16.15 16.62 -9.25
C ARG A 105 -15.82 18.06 -9.65
N SER A 106 -15.85 18.99 -8.69
CA SER A 106 -15.71 20.42 -8.95
C SER A 106 -14.28 20.93 -8.93
N LYS A 107 -13.34 20.16 -8.40
CA LYS A 107 -11.93 20.53 -8.46
C LYS A 107 -11.33 19.95 -9.74
N THR A 108 -11.13 20.77 -10.76
CA THR A 108 -9.83 20.90 -11.41
C THR A 108 -8.85 21.14 -10.27
N ILE A 109 -8.44 20.07 -9.63
CA ILE A 109 -7.55 20.12 -8.50
C ILE A 109 -6.22 20.56 -9.11
N GLU A 110 -5.78 21.76 -8.78
CA GLU A 110 -4.36 21.96 -8.52
C GLU A 110 -3.96 20.75 -7.70
N PRO A 111 -3.06 19.85 -8.20
CA PRO A 111 -2.69 18.71 -7.41
C PRO A 111 -2.29 19.29 -6.06
N VAL A 112 -3.07 18.95 -4.98
CA VAL A 112 -2.50 19.03 -3.63
C VAL A 112 -1.09 18.50 -3.84
N PRO A 113 -0.02 19.18 -3.37
CA PRO A 113 1.28 18.61 -3.51
C PRO A 113 1.18 17.22 -2.87
N THR A 114 0.72 16.29 -3.66
CA THR A 114 1.01 14.89 -3.48
C THR A 114 2.51 14.99 -3.38
N PHE A 115 3.06 14.72 -2.20
CA PHE A 115 4.48 14.42 -2.14
C PHE A 115 4.66 13.47 -3.31
N GLY A 116 5.03 14.11 -4.46
CA GLY A 116 4.58 13.77 -5.81
C GLY A 116 4.71 12.28 -6.02
N TYR A 117 3.74 11.67 -6.70
CA TYR A 117 4.06 10.53 -7.53
C TYR A 117 5.17 11.01 -8.48
N LYS A 118 6.40 10.95 -7.97
CA LYS A 118 7.57 11.27 -8.79
C LYS A 118 7.48 10.31 -9.95
N LYS A 119 7.31 10.82 -11.16
CA LYS A 119 7.27 9.97 -12.35
C LYS A 119 8.45 9.03 -12.27
N VAL A 120 8.21 7.73 -12.17
CA VAL A 120 9.28 6.73 -12.10
C VAL A 120 10.11 6.88 -13.37
N ARG A 121 11.37 7.18 -13.21
CA ARG A 121 12.34 7.36 -14.30
C ARG A 121 13.49 6.39 -14.19
N GLU A 122 13.89 6.07 -12.98
CA GLU A 122 15.04 5.23 -12.68
C GLU A 122 14.63 4.07 -11.77
N ILE A 123 14.85 2.85 -12.23
CA ILE A 123 14.47 1.61 -11.58
C ILE A 123 15.72 0.85 -11.17
N LEU A 124 15.78 0.39 -9.93
CA LEU A 124 16.82 -0.51 -9.46
C LEU A 124 16.28 -1.94 -9.41
N ILE A 125 16.87 -2.81 -10.20
CA ILE A 125 16.62 -4.25 -10.16
C ILE A 125 17.69 -4.92 -9.32
N ASP A 126 17.26 -5.62 -8.28
CA ASP A 126 18.15 -6.41 -7.44
C ASP A 126 18.03 -7.89 -7.83
N ALA A 127 19.13 -8.46 -8.29
CA ALA A 127 19.26 -9.89 -8.47
C ALA A 127 19.74 -10.51 -7.15
N GLY A 128 18.89 -11.26 -6.46
CA GLY A 128 19.22 -11.86 -5.16
C GLY A 128 20.49 -12.71 -5.19
N HIS A 129 21.14 -12.84 -4.03
CA HIS A 129 22.35 -13.67 -3.86
C HIS A 129 23.53 -13.26 -4.75
N GLY A 130 24.47 -14.18 -5.00
CA GLY A 130 25.63 -13.96 -5.88
C GLY A 130 26.97 -14.30 -5.21
N GLY A 131 27.97 -14.61 -6.03
CA GLY A 131 29.32 -15.00 -5.57
C GLY A 131 29.28 -16.21 -4.65
N LYS A 132 29.75 -16.05 -3.41
CA LYS A 132 29.78 -17.09 -2.37
C LYS A 132 28.39 -17.51 -1.85
N ASP A 133 27.36 -16.68 -2.06
CA ASP A 133 25.99 -16.98 -1.67
C ASP A 133 25.23 -17.56 -2.86
N PRO A 134 24.96 -18.89 -2.87
CA PRO A 134 24.25 -19.51 -3.98
C PRO A 134 22.73 -19.26 -3.96
N GLY A 135 22.17 -18.79 -2.82
CA GLY A 135 20.74 -18.82 -2.54
C GLY A 135 20.20 -20.25 -2.40
N ALA A 136 18.94 -20.43 -2.73
CA ALA A 136 18.31 -21.75 -2.77
C ALA A 136 19.02 -22.69 -3.75
N LEU A 137 19.12 -23.96 -3.33
CA LEU A 137 19.68 -25.04 -4.14
C LEU A 137 18.57 -26.03 -4.47
N SER A 138 18.40 -26.33 -5.76
CA SER A 138 17.51 -27.40 -6.18
C SER A 138 18.14 -28.77 -5.99
N LYS A 139 17.33 -29.84 -6.11
CA LYS A 139 17.85 -31.23 -6.05
C LYS A 139 18.88 -31.52 -7.13
N ARG A 140 18.83 -30.86 -8.28
CA ARG A 140 19.75 -31.04 -9.41
C ARG A 140 20.95 -30.09 -9.36
N GLY A 141 21.15 -29.37 -8.26
CA GLY A 141 22.24 -28.41 -8.11
C GLY A 141 22.04 -27.07 -8.80
N VAL A 142 20.83 -26.75 -9.23
CA VAL A 142 20.52 -25.42 -9.78
C VAL A 142 20.60 -24.40 -8.65
N LYS A 143 21.40 -23.37 -8.86
CA LYS A 143 21.63 -22.28 -7.89
C LYS A 143 20.68 -21.12 -8.20
N GLU A 144 20.00 -20.60 -7.18
CA GLU A 144 19.09 -19.47 -7.28
C GLU A 144 19.78 -18.26 -7.94
N LYS A 145 20.98 -17.91 -7.47
CA LYS A 145 21.74 -16.77 -7.96
C LYS A 145 21.86 -16.68 -9.50
N ASN A 146 21.92 -17.83 -10.18
CA ASN A 146 22.05 -17.88 -11.64
C ASN A 146 20.70 -17.64 -12.33
N VAL A 147 19.64 -18.22 -11.78
CA VAL A 147 18.27 -18.08 -12.31
C VAL A 147 17.81 -16.64 -12.20
N VAL A 148 17.96 -16.04 -11.01
CA VAL A 148 17.49 -14.67 -10.76
C VAL A 148 18.31 -13.61 -11.50
N LEU A 149 19.61 -13.85 -11.69
CA LEU A 149 20.45 -12.95 -12.51
C LEU A 149 19.98 -12.91 -13.97
N ASP A 150 19.69 -14.08 -14.57
CA ASP A 150 19.19 -14.13 -15.96
C ASP A 150 17.83 -13.46 -16.10
N ILE A 151 16.91 -13.68 -15.14
CA ILE A 151 15.60 -13.00 -15.13
C ILE A 151 15.79 -11.50 -15.00
N ALA A 152 16.61 -11.04 -14.05
CA ALA A 152 16.88 -9.63 -13.79
C ALA A 152 17.46 -8.90 -15.00
N ILE A 153 18.41 -9.51 -15.72
CA ILE A 153 18.98 -8.97 -16.96
C ILE A 153 17.90 -8.80 -18.03
N ARG A 154 17.02 -9.79 -18.20
CA ARG A 154 15.90 -9.72 -19.17
C ARG A 154 14.90 -8.63 -18.81
N VAL A 155 14.55 -8.49 -17.52
CA VAL A 155 13.68 -7.39 -17.03
C VAL A 155 14.32 -6.04 -17.34
N LYS A 156 15.61 -5.86 -17.00
CA LYS A 156 16.36 -4.64 -17.31
C LYS A 156 16.26 -4.30 -18.80
N ASN A 157 16.58 -5.26 -19.68
CA ASN A 157 16.61 -5.02 -21.12
C ASN A 157 15.24 -4.59 -21.65
N THR A 158 14.16 -5.24 -21.20
CA THR A 158 12.79 -4.87 -21.60
C THR A 158 12.44 -3.46 -21.12
N LEU A 159 12.71 -3.11 -19.87
CA LEU A 159 12.41 -1.77 -19.33
C LEU A 159 13.24 -0.68 -20.02
N GLN A 160 14.50 -0.96 -20.35
CA GLN A 160 15.36 -0.01 -21.09
C GLN A 160 14.83 0.27 -22.50
N GLN A 161 14.29 -0.74 -23.19
CA GLN A 161 13.63 -0.57 -24.49
C GLN A 161 12.42 0.36 -24.45
N HIS A 162 11.78 0.48 -23.25
CA HIS A 162 10.67 1.41 -22.99
C HIS A 162 11.13 2.74 -22.37
N GLY A 163 12.41 3.09 -22.46
CA GLY A 163 12.92 4.40 -22.08
C GLY A 163 13.24 4.61 -20.60
N PHE A 164 13.15 3.58 -19.76
CA PHE A 164 13.55 3.69 -18.35
C PHE A 164 15.07 3.64 -18.19
N LYS A 165 15.57 4.42 -17.24
CA LYS A 165 16.91 4.20 -16.70
C LYS A 165 16.85 3.03 -15.73
N VAL A 166 17.57 1.96 -16.04
CA VAL A 166 17.57 0.76 -15.20
C VAL A 166 18.98 0.48 -14.70
N LYS A 167 19.14 0.53 -13.39
CA LYS A 167 20.32 0.06 -12.67
C LYS A 167 20.09 -1.37 -12.16
N MET A 168 21.17 -2.10 -11.95
CA MET A 168 21.15 -3.39 -11.29
C MET A 168 22.10 -3.37 -10.10
N THR A 169 21.75 -4.07 -9.03
CA THR A 169 22.66 -4.27 -7.90
C THR A 169 23.90 -5.03 -8.32
N ARG A 170 23.74 -6.09 -9.14
CA ARG A 170 24.81 -6.85 -9.79
C ARG A 170 24.44 -7.25 -11.21
N GLN A 171 25.41 -7.32 -12.09
CA GLN A 171 25.25 -7.77 -13.49
C GLN A 171 26.10 -9.03 -13.79
N SER A 172 26.81 -9.53 -12.79
CA SER A 172 27.65 -10.73 -12.85
C SER A 172 27.49 -11.54 -11.55
N ASP A 173 28.21 -12.67 -11.44
CA ASP A 173 28.16 -13.52 -10.26
C ASP A 173 29.10 -12.98 -9.15
N VAL A 174 28.73 -11.84 -8.57
CA VAL A 174 29.42 -11.20 -7.44
C VAL A 174 28.53 -11.20 -6.21
N PHE A 175 29.13 -11.33 -5.03
CA PHE A 175 28.45 -11.19 -3.75
C PHE A 175 28.29 -9.72 -3.37
N LEU A 176 27.12 -9.36 -2.91
CA LEU A 176 26.83 -8.06 -2.30
C LEU A 176 26.13 -8.27 -0.96
N THR A 177 26.55 -7.50 0.03
CA THR A 177 25.85 -7.44 1.31
C THR A 177 24.48 -6.78 1.17
N LEU A 178 23.58 -7.02 2.12
CA LEU A 178 22.25 -6.40 2.14
C LEU A 178 22.35 -4.86 2.21
N GLN A 179 23.34 -4.34 2.94
CA GLN A 179 23.62 -2.91 3.05
C GLN A 179 24.03 -2.30 1.71
N GLU A 180 24.91 -2.97 0.97
CA GLU A 180 25.32 -2.49 -0.37
C GLU A 180 24.14 -2.44 -1.33
N ARG A 181 23.23 -3.41 -1.30
CA ARG A 181 22.01 -3.42 -2.13
C ARG A 181 21.11 -2.23 -1.80
N THR A 182 20.83 -1.97 -0.51
CA THR A 182 19.99 -0.87 -0.07
C THR A 182 20.61 0.50 -0.26
N LYS A 183 21.93 0.62 -0.19
CA LYS A 183 22.66 1.88 -0.48
C LYS A 183 22.44 2.37 -1.92
N LEU A 184 22.28 1.45 -2.86
CA LEU A 184 21.95 1.76 -4.25
C LEU A 184 20.47 2.21 -4.40
N ALA A 185 19.60 1.76 -3.50
CA ALA A 185 18.17 2.10 -3.45
C ALA A 185 17.88 3.36 -2.64
N SER A 186 18.85 4.25 -2.44
CA SER A 186 18.66 5.47 -1.67
C SER A 186 17.82 6.50 -2.42
N TYR A 187 17.08 7.30 -1.64
CA TYR A 187 16.25 8.37 -2.17
C TYR A 187 17.03 9.36 -3.06
N GLY A 188 16.41 9.80 -4.14
CA GLY A 188 17.03 10.71 -5.10
C GLY A 188 17.95 10.05 -6.13
N LYS A 189 18.34 8.79 -5.93
CA LYS A 189 19.18 8.02 -6.88
C LYS A 189 18.38 7.03 -7.72
N THR A 190 17.28 6.51 -7.17
CA THR A 190 16.34 5.61 -7.85
C THR A 190 14.91 5.90 -7.38
N ASP A 191 13.93 5.54 -8.18
CA ASP A 191 12.53 5.81 -7.92
C ASP A 191 11.75 4.53 -7.52
N LEU A 192 12.27 3.36 -7.87
CA LEU A 192 11.63 2.06 -7.64
C LEU A 192 12.69 0.98 -7.41
N PHE A 193 12.44 0.09 -6.45
CA PHE A 193 13.30 -1.06 -6.15
C PHE A 193 12.53 -2.37 -6.33
N VAL A 194 13.06 -3.28 -7.15
CA VAL A 194 12.48 -4.61 -7.39
C VAL A 194 13.53 -5.67 -7.18
N SER A 195 13.42 -6.44 -6.10
CA SER A 195 14.28 -7.59 -5.82
C SER A 195 13.68 -8.86 -6.40
N ILE A 196 14.50 -9.66 -7.08
CA ILE A 196 14.08 -10.89 -7.77
C ILE A 196 14.76 -12.08 -7.13
N HIS A 197 13.93 -13.03 -6.67
CA HIS A 197 14.30 -14.25 -5.98
C HIS A 197 13.61 -15.49 -6.56
N ALA A 198 14.06 -16.67 -6.14
CA ALA A 198 13.44 -17.97 -6.44
C ALA A 198 13.49 -18.84 -5.19
N ASN A 199 12.38 -18.93 -4.54
CA ASN A 199 12.17 -19.45 -3.19
C ASN A 199 12.59 -20.94 -3.01
N ALA A 200 12.68 -21.33 -1.75
CA ALA A 200 12.83 -22.72 -1.32
C ALA A 200 11.83 -23.03 -0.21
N ASN A 201 11.36 -24.27 -0.17
CA ASN A 201 10.52 -24.76 0.91
C ASN A 201 10.89 -26.22 1.24
N PRO A 202 10.90 -26.64 2.53
CA PRO A 202 11.11 -28.04 2.90
C PRO A 202 10.12 -28.99 2.21
N SER A 203 8.84 -28.56 2.06
CA SER A 203 7.85 -29.31 1.30
C SER A 203 8.00 -29.02 -0.20
N ARG A 204 8.35 -30.05 -0.97
CA ARG A 204 8.45 -29.98 -2.43
C ARG A 204 7.12 -29.81 -3.15
N ALA A 205 6.00 -29.94 -2.45
CA ALA A 205 4.67 -29.67 -3.00
C ALA A 205 4.38 -28.17 -3.13
N VAL A 206 5.11 -27.33 -2.39
CA VAL A 206 4.93 -25.88 -2.45
C VAL A 206 5.44 -25.34 -3.79
N GLN A 207 4.59 -24.56 -4.46
CA GLN A 207 4.88 -23.95 -5.76
C GLN A 207 4.09 -22.66 -5.93
N GLY A 208 4.56 -21.75 -6.77
CA GLY A 208 3.86 -20.55 -7.18
C GLY A 208 4.64 -19.26 -6.93
N LEU A 209 4.04 -18.17 -7.38
CA LEU A 209 4.55 -16.81 -7.30
C LEU A 209 4.08 -16.14 -6.01
N GLU A 210 4.97 -15.47 -5.32
CA GLU A 210 4.68 -14.60 -4.18
C GLU A 210 5.33 -13.24 -4.40
N VAL A 211 4.68 -12.19 -3.95
CA VAL A 211 5.28 -10.85 -3.96
C VAL A 211 5.21 -10.27 -2.56
N TYR A 212 6.32 -9.75 -2.10
CA TYR A 212 6.48 -9.23 -0.75
C TYR A 212 6.73 -7.72 -0.77
N PHE A 213 6.18 -7.02 0.22
CA PHE A 213 6.54 -5.66 0.57
C PHE A 213 6.77 -5.56 2.09
N ALA A 214 7.36 -4.45 2.56
CA ALA A 214 7.62 -4.29 3.98
C ALA A 214 6.33 -4.00 4.76
N PRO A 215 6.11 -4.58 5.96
CA PRO A 215 5.01 -4.20 6.85
C PRO A 215 5.19 -2.79 7.41
N ASP A 216 4.18 -2.29 8.13
CA ASP A 216 4.28 -1.05 8.88
C ASP A 216 5.45 -1.09 9.89
N LEU A 217 6.01 0.09 10.18
CA LEU A 217 7.07 0.21 11.18
C LEU A 217 6.50 -0.08 12.57
N SER A 218 7.10 -1.04 13.26
CA SER A 218 6.88 -1.15 14.70
C SER A 218 7.51 0.03 15.44
N GLU A 219 7.07 0.29 16.66
CA GLU A 219 7.69 1.32 17.52
C GLU A 219 9.19 1.06 17.78
N GLU A 220 9.60 -0.21 17.74
CA GLU A 220 11.00 -0.64 17.86
C GLU A 220 11.81 -0.25 16.62
N ASP A 221 11.23 -0.42 15.42
CA ASP A 221 11.85 -0.01 14.16
C ASP A 221 12.05 1.51 14.08
N LYS A 222 11.19 2.30 14.73
CA LYS A 222 11.29 3.75 14.76
C LYS A 222 12.45 4.25 15.61
N ARG A 223 12.88 3.48 16.64
CA ARG A 223 13.95 3.84 17.57
C ARG A 223 15.35 3.61 17.01
N GLU A 224 15.53 2.53 16.23
CA GLU A 224 16.83 2.09 15.70
C GLU A 224 16.95 2.28 14.17
N ASP A 225 16.41 3.37 13.65
CA ASP A 225 16.21 3.50 12.21
C ASP A 225 17.50 3.88 11.46
N PRO A 226 18.16 2.93 10.76
CA PRO A 226 19.30 3.23 9.91
C PRO A 226 18.97 4.13 8.71
N ARG A 227 17.67 4.48 8.53
CA ARG A 227 17.18 5.39 7.48
C ARG A 227 17.22 6.85 7.91
N GLN A 228 17.54 7.17 9.17
CA GLN A 228 17.60 8.56 9.63
C GLN A 228 18.52 9.42 8.76
N GLU A 229 19.61 8.84 8.26
CA GLU A 229 20.52 9.55 7.36
C GLU A 229 19.87 9.80 5.99
N ASN A 230 19.18 8.82 5.43
CA ASN A 230 18.43 8.95 4.18
C ASN A 230 17.23 9.89 4.34
N LEU A 231 16.58 9.88 5.51
CA LEU A 231 15.49 10.79 5.85
C LEU A 231 15.98 12.24 5.93
N LYS A 232 17.11 12.49 6.58
CA LYS A 232 17.75 13.81 6.63
C LYS A 232 18.09 14.32 5.22
N LEU A 233 18.55 13.45 4.34
CA LEU A 233 18.80 13.80 2.93
C LEU A 233 17.51 14.17 2.18
N MET A 234 16.41 13.48 2.46
CA MET A 234 15.09 13.79 1.90
C MET A 234 14.58 15.14 2.38
N ILE A 235 14.60 15.38 3.68
CA ILE A 235 14.14 16.64 4.30
C ILE A 235 14.99 17.82 3.81
N LYS A 236 16.30 17.62 3.69
CA LYS A 236 17.21 18.63 3.11
C LYS A 236 16.90 18.95 1.65
N GLY A 237 16.43 17.94 0.88
CA GLY A 237 15.98 18.12 -0.50
C GLY A 237 14.65 18.88 -0.62
N LEU A 238 13.87 19.03 0.47
CA LEU A 238 12.62 19.80 0.52
C LEU A 238 12.85 21.31 0.84
N ASP A 239 14.10 21.77 0.90
CA ASP A 239 14.50 23.18 1.15
C ASP A 239 13.88 23.81 2.43
N MET A 240 13.64 22.98 3.43
CA MET A 240 13.07 23.42 4.71
C MET A 240 14.17 23.96 5.64
N LYS A 241 14.23 25.27 5.80
CA LYS A 241 15.31 25.99 6.47
C LYS A 241 15.45 25.75 7.99
N LYS A 242 14.45 25.23 8.70
CA LYS A 242 14.52 24.74 10.10
C LYS A 242 13.35 23.80 10.32
N THR A 243 13.61 22.52 10.56
CA THR A 243 12.60 21.57 11.01
C THR A 243 12.76 21.30 12.49
N ASP A 244 11.65 21.39 13.21
CA ASP A 244 11.53 20.85 14.58
C ASP A 244 11.55 19.31 14.51
N SER A 245 12.11 18.67 15.52
CA SER A 245 12.20 17.19 15.59
C SER A 245 10.83 16.49 15.48
N THR A 246 9.76 17.18 15.87
CA THR A 246 8.38 16.71 15.75
C THR A 246 7.93 16.68 14.28
N LEU A 247 8.24 17.74 13.54
CA LEU A 247 7.93 17.83 12.12
C LEU A 247 8.72 16.79 11.30
N GLU A 248 9.98 16.55 11.65
CA GLU A 248 10.80 15.50 11.05
C GLU A 248 10.18 14.10 11.22
N LYS A 249 9.67 13.80 12.42
CA LYS A 249 8.98 12.53 12.69
C LYS A 249 7.70 12.39 11.88
N ILE A 250 6.88 13.44 11.81
CA ILE A 250 5.64 13.43 11.04
C ILE A 250 5.94 13.21 9.56
N LEU A 251 6.92 13.92 9.00
CA LEU A 251 7.34 13.73 7.61
C LEU A 251 7.87 12.32 7.37
N ALA A 252 8.62 11.76 8.30
CA ALA A 252 9.11 10.39 8.23
C ALA A 252 7.96 9.38 8.14
N ASP A 253 6.97 9.50 9.02
CA ASP A 253 5.79 8.63 9.04
C ASP A 253 4.98 8.77 7.75
N MET A 254 4.79 9.98 7.25
CA MET A 254 4.09 10.23 5.98
C MET A 254 4.81 9.58 4.79
N LEU A 255 6.11 9.77 4.69
CA LEU A 255 6.94 9.21 3.62
C LEU A 255 6.96 7.69 3.65
N TYR A 256 7.03 7.13 4.85
CA TYR A 256 6.98 5.68 5.01
C TYR A 256 5.63 5.09 4.63
N THR A 257 4.54 5.70 5.08
CA THR A 257 3.17 5.31 4.71
C THR A 257 2.97 5.40 3.20
N GLN A 258 3.46 6.47 2.57
CA GLN A 258 3.41 6.60 1.11
C GLN A 258 4.19 5.49 0.40
N LYS A 259 5.42 5.22 0.83
CA LYS A 259 6.23 4.10 0.32
C LYS A 259 5.48 2.78 0.41
N GLN A 260 4.85 2.51 1.54
CA GLN A 260 4.10 1.26 1.74
C GLN A 260 2.91 1.14 0.80
N ASN A 261 2.10 2.19 0.70
CA ASN A 261 0.95 2.20 -0.21
C ASN A 261 1.39 1.95 -1.66
N GLN A 262 2.47 2.58 -2.09
CA GLN A 262 3.05 2.40 -3.41
C GLN A 262 3.64 1.00 -3.60
N SER A 263 4.35 0.47 -2.60
CA SER A 263 4.91 -0.89 -2.63
C SER A 263 3.81 -1.95 -2.70
N SER A 264 2.76 -1.81 -1.91
CA SER A 264 1.60 -2.70 -1.91
C SER A 264 0.85 -2.67 -3.26
N ALA A 265 0.67 -1.49 -3.86
CA ALA A 265 0.06 -1.35 -5.18
C ALA A 265 0.90 -2.03 -6.27
N LEU A 266 2.23 -1.79 -6.27
CA LEU A 266 3.16 -2.46 -7.18
C LEU A 266 3.17 -3.97 -6.98
N ALA A 267 3.16 -4.45 -5.73
CA ALA A 267 3.15 -5.89 -5.43
C ALA A 267 1.90 -6.57 -5.99
N ARG A 268 0.73 -5.96 -5.87
CA ARG A 268 -0.51 -6.47 -6.47
C ARG A 268 -0.44 -6.50 -7.99
N GLN A 269 0.08 -5.44 -8.61
CA GLN A 269 0.24 -5.36 -10.06
C GLN A 269 1.19 -6.44 -10.60
N LEU A 270 2.34 -6.64 -9.92
CA LEU A 270 3.30 -7.69 -10.25
C LEU A 270 2.69 -9.08 -10.09
N LEU A 271 2.01 -9.34 -8.98
CA LEU A 271 1.39 -10.64 -8.73
C LEU A 271 0.38 -11.01 -9.81
N MET A 272 -0.52 -10.10 -10.17
CA MET A 272 -1.53 -10.32 -11.21
C MET A 272 -0.91 -10.47 -12.60
N GLY A 273 -0.04 -9.55 -12.99
CA GLY A 273 0.55 -9.56 -14.33
C GLY A 273 1.47 -10.74 -14.57
N VAL A 274 2.38 -11.04 -13.63
CA VAL A 274 3.29 -12.19 -13.77
C VAL A 274 2.53 -13.52 -13.73
N SER A 275 1.55 -13.66 -12.81
CA SER A 275 0.72 -14.89 -12.74
C SER A 275 0.00 -15.16 -14.04
N SER A 276 -0.59 -14.13 -14.64
CA SER A 276 -1.31 -14.24 -15.91
C SER A 276 -0.37 -14.55 -17.06
N TYR A 277 0.75 -13.84 -17.17
CA TYR A 277 1.67 -13.95 -18.30
C TYR A 277 2.46 -15.26 -18.29
N ALA A 278 3.02 -15.64 -17.15
CA ALA A 278 3.81 -16.87 -17.01
C ALA A 278 2.95 -18.11 -16.71
N LYS A 279 1.64 -17.93 -16.49
CA LYS A 279 0.70 -18.99 -16.07
C LYS A 279 1.19 -19.74 -14.83
N VAL A 280 1.69 -18.98 -13.85
CA VAL A 280 2.17 -19.51 -12.58
C VAL A 280 1.10 -19.38 -11.51
N LYS A 281 1.06 -20.34 -10.59
CA LYS A 281 0.13 -20.32 -9.44
C LYS A 281 0.34 -19.06 -8.61
N ASN A 282 -0.71 -18.28 -8.42
CA ASN A 282 -0.72 -17.11 -7.54
C ASN A 282 -0.82 -17.56 -6.08
N ARG A 283 0.11 -17.11 -5.22
CA ARG A 283 0.14 -17.40 -3.78
C ARG A 283 -0.11 -16.16 -2.92
N GLY A 284 -0.38 -15.03 -3.52
CA GLY A 284 -0.74 -13.80 -2.84
C GLY A 284 0.40 -12.80 -2.69
N VAL A 285 0.00 -11.59 -2.33
CA VAL A 285 0.88 -10.55 -1.82
C VAL A 285 1.01 -10.75 -0.31
N LYS A 286 2.21 -10.59 0.20
CA LYS A 286 2.54 -10.81 1.61
C LYS A 286 3.39 -9.68 2.17
N GLU A 287 3.30 -9.50 3.46
CA GLU A 287 4.19 -8.61 4.20
C GLU A 287 5.33 -9.41 4.83
N ALA A 288 6.55 -8.89 4.69
CA ALA A 288 7.71 -9.50 5.33
C ALA A 288 8.80 -8.45 5.63
N ARG A 289 9.48 -8.64 6.77
CA ARG A 289 10.52 -7.73 7.27
C ARG A 289 11.88 -7.97 6.59
N PHE A 290 11.88 -8.21 5.27
CA PHE A 290 13.12 -8.35 4.53
C PHE A 290 13.96 -7.08 4.62
N PHE A 291 15.26 -7.26 4.91
CA PHE A 291 16.18 -6.14 5.11
C PHE A 291 16.16 -5.15 3.93
N VAL A 292 16.22 -5.66 2.70
CA VAL A 292 16.24 -4.83 1.49
C VAL A 292 14.95 -4.05 1.25
N LEU A 293 13.82 -4.54 1.75
CA LEU A 293 12.54 -3.85 1.65
C LEU A 293 12.35 -2.82 2.77
N ARG A 294 12.77 -3.18 4.00
CA ARG A 294 12.62 -2.32 5.16
C ARG A 294 13.54 -1.10 5.12
N ASN A 295 14.79 -1.29 4.65
CA ASN A 295 15.84 -0.27 4.70
C ASN A 295 15.94 0.60 3.43
N THR A 296 14.84 0.75 2.69
CA THR A 296 14.71 1.69 1.56
C THR A 296 13.64 2.72 1.86
N LEU A 297 13.74 3.92 1.29
CA LEU A 297 12.70 4.97 1.39
C LEU A 297 11.91 5.17 0.08
N ILE A 298 12.17 4.36 -0.92
CA ILE A 298 11.46 4.31 -2.19
C ILE A 298 10.52 3.10 -2.21
N PRO A 299 9.49 3.08 -3.06
CA PRO A 299 8.65 1.89 -3.26
C PRO A 299 9.50 0.67 -3.55
N ALA A 300 9.31 -0.41 -2.78
CA ALA A 300 10.17 -1.58 -2.80
C ALA A 300 9.38 -2.87 -2.67
N VAL A 301 9.67 -3.83 -3.55
CA VAL A 301 9.06 -5.15 -3.54
C VAL A 301 10.13 -6.24 -3.74
N LEU A 302 9.83 -7.44 -3.23
CA LEU A 302 10.59 -8.65 -3.51
C LEU A 302 9.64 -9.66 -4.16
N ILE A 303 10.04 -10.19 -5.30
CA ILE A 303 9.27 -11.17 -6.04
C ILE A 303 9.95 -12.54 -5.98
N GLU A 304 9.24 -13.54 -5.45
CA GLU A 304 9.59 -14.94 -5.47
C GLU A 304 8.99 -15.59 -6.72
N THR A 305 9.81 -15.79 -7.73
CA THR A 305 9.38 -16.20 -9.08
C THR A 305 8.96 -17.67 -9.20
N GLY A 306 9.03 -18.43 -8.13
CA GLY A 306 8.73 -19.85 -8.00
C GLY A 306 9.65 -20.52 -7.00
N TYR A 307 9.47 -21.81 -6.77
CA TYR A 307 10.22 -22.57 -5.79
C TYR A 307 11.21 -23.52 -6.45
N LEU A 308 12.51 -23.29 -6.28
CA LEU A 308 13.57 -24.18 -6.80
C LEU A 308 13.54 -25.58 -6.20
N THR A 309 12.96 -25.76 -5.01
CA THR A 309 12.77 -27.05 -4.37
C THR A 309 11.59 -27.84 -4.94
N ASN A 310 10.69 -27.22 -5.70
CA ASN A 310 9.61 -27.89 -6.40
C ASN A 310 10.09 -28.43 -7.75
N THR A 311 9.95 -29.73 -8.00
CA THR A 311 10.50 -30.40 -9.19
C THR A 311 9.94 -29.87 -10.52
N LYS A 312 8.67 -29.42 -10.54
CA LYS A 312 8.05 -28.86 -11.76
C LYS A 312 8.59 -27.45 -12.04
N GLU A 313 8.65 -26.61 -11.01
CA GLU A 313 9.15 -25.25 -11.15
C GLU A 313 10.65 -25.18 -11.37
N GLU A 314 11.44 -26.08 -10.74
CA GLU A 314 12.86 -26.24 -11.05
C GLU A 314 13.08 -26.48 -12.57
N ARG A 315 12.32 -27.41 -13.16
CA ARG A 315 12.42 -27.68 -14.61
C ARG A 315 12.06 -26.44 -15.44
N LEU A 316 11.01 -25.71 -15.08
CA LEU A 316 10.61 -24.50 -15.78
C LEU A 316 11.66 -23.40 -15.64
N LEU A 317 12.12 -23.12 -14.41
CA LEU A 317 13.09 -22.07 -14.09
C LEU A 317 14.46 -22.30 -14.76
N THR A 318 14.81 -23.54 -15.11
CA THR A 318 16.02 -23.84 -15.87
C THR A 318 15.90 -23.53 -17.38
N THR A 319 14.68 -23.35 -17.90
CA THR A 319 14.48 -23.03 -19.31
C THR A 319 14.57 -21.54 -19.59
N LYS A 320 15.29 -21.15 -20.65
CA LYS A 320 15.36 -19.75 -21.12
C LYS A 320 13.97 -19.20 -21.46
N ALA A 321 13.11 -19.99 -22.06
CA ALA A 321 11.77 -19.58 -22.45
C ALA A 321 10.88 -19.20 -21.25
N TYR A 322 10.93 -19.95 -20.17
CA TYR A 322 10.14 -19.66 -18.99
C TYR A 322 10.68 -18.42 -18.23
N ARG A 323 12.00 -18.29 -18.08
CA ARG A 323 12.62 -17.09 -17.52
C ARG A 323 12.28 -15.84 -18.33
N GLN A 324 12.18 -15.96 -19.67
CA GLN A 324 11.74 -14.87 -20.53
C GLN A 324 10.28 -14.48 -20.25
N LYS A 325 9.38 -15.46 -20.07
CA LYS A 325 7.96 -15.20 -19.71
C LYS A 325 7.86 -14.48 -18.35
N LEU A 326 8.60 -14.95 -17.35
CA LEU A 326 8.65 -14.28 -16.03
C LEU A 326 9.16 -12.84 -16.18
N ALA A 327 10.24 -12.64 -16.90
CA ALA A 327 10.83 -11.32 -17.11
C ALA A 327 9.87 -10.36 -17.86
N HIS A 328 9.19 -10.84 -18.89
CA HIS A 328 8.15 -10.06 -19.57
C HIS A 328 7.00 -9.70 -18.63
N GLY A 329 6.49 -10.69 -17.86
CA GLY A 329 5.43 -10.43 -16.89
C GLY A 329 5.84 -9.37 -15.86
N ILE A 330 7.08 -9.44 -15.33
CA ILE A 330 7.60 -8.45 -14.39
C ILE A 330 7.72 -7.07 -15.06
N ALA A 331 8.35 -7.00 -16.22
CA ALA A 331 8.56 -5.72 -16.91
C ALA A 331 7.23 -5.05 -17.29
N HIS A 332 6.29 -5.78 -17.89
CA HIS A 332 4.96 -5.24 -18.24
C HIS A 332 4.14 -4.82 -17.02
N SER A 333 4.26 -5.53 -15.89
CA SER A 333 3.61 -5.11 -14.66
C SER A 333 4.18 -3.79 -14.14
N ILE A 334 5.48 -3.57 -14.26
CA ILE A 334 6.12 -2.31 -13.91
C ILE A 334 5.68 -1.20 -14.86
N LEU A 335 5.63 -1.46 -16.18
CA LEU A 335 5.14 -0.50 -17.18
C LEU A 335 3.72 -0.05 -16.86
N ASN A 336 2.81 -0.99 -16.64
CA ASN A 336 1.41 -0.68 -16.26
C ASN A 336 1.32 0.10 -14.95
N TYR A 337 2.15 -0.22 -13.96
CA TYR A 337 2.19 0.50 -12.69
C TYR A 337 2.65 1.95 -12.86
N THR A 338 3.56 2.20 -13.79
CA THR A 338 4.14 3.54 -14.04
C THR A 338 3.31 4.38 -15.02
N GLY A 339 2.23 3.83 -15.58
CA GLY A 339 1.36 4.52 -16.53
C GLY A 339 1.95 4.66 -17.94
N PHE A 340 2.80 3.70 -18.32
CA PHE A 340 3.34 3.57 -19.68
C PHE A 340 2.44 2.76 -20.58
#